data_e6032df313eee0d9455c274ffbc90721
#
_entry.id   e6032df313eee0d9455c274ffbc90721
#
_cell.length_a   1.000
_cell.length_b   1.000
_cell.length_c   1.000
_cell.angle_alpha   90.00
_cell.angle_beta   90.00
_cell.angle_gamma   90.00
#
_symmetry.space_group_name_H-M   'P 1'
#
loop_
_entity.id
_entity.type
_entity.pdbx_description
1 polymer ?
#
loop_
_entity_poly.entity_id
_entity_poly.type
_entity_poly.pdbx_seq_one_letter_code
_entity_poly.pdbx_strand_id
1 'polypeptide(L)' 'MKHRHVIIKGILAKNLRKYRTRLKLTQEQASEKADITVKYWQRLEMESQVDLPSLPTLFKMAKVLGVKASDLMRE' A
#
# COMPACT_ATOMS: atom_id res chain seq x y z
N MET A 1 -21.71 0.36 -2.18
CA MET A 1 -20.72 -0.72 -2.14
C MET A 1 -19.44 -0.31 -2.86
N LYS A 2 -19.52 0.02 -4.14
CA LYS A 2 -18.37 0.54 -4.87
C LYS A 2 -17.79 1.77 -4.19
N HIS A 3 -18.67 2.59 -3.63
CA HIS A 3 -18.30 3.82 -2.96
C HIS A 3 -17.36 3.59 -1.77
N ARG A 4 -17.68 2.62 -0.92
CA ARG A 4 -16.84 2.27 0.23
C ARG A 4 -15.47 1.75 -0.21
N HIS A 5 -15.47 0.96 -1.28
CA HIS A 5 -14.25 0.38 -1.81
C HIS A 5 -13.29 1.47 -2.28
N VAL A 6 -13.83 2.48 -2.95
CA VAL A 6 -13.05 3.62 -3.43
C VAL A 6 -12.46 4.40 -2.25
N ILE A 7 -13.25 4.62 -1.20
CA ILE A 7 -12.77 5.33 -0.02
C ILE A 7 -11.64 4.57 0.66
N ILE A 8 -11.83 3.27 0.86
CA ILE A 8 -10.83 2.42 1.48
C ILE A 8 -9.55 2.42 0.66
N LYS A 9 -9.66 2.32 -0.67
CA LYS A 9 -8.49 2.32 -1.54
C LYS A 9 -7.73 3.65 -1.45
N GLY A 10 -8.45 4.75 -1.37
CA GLY A 10 -7.82 6.05 -1.23
C GLY A 10 -7.00 6.16 0.04
N ILE A 11 -7.53 5.66 1.15
CA ILE A 11 -6.84 5.65 2.43
C ILE A 11 -5.56 4.82 2.32
N LEU A 12 -5.68 3.60 1.79
CA LEU A 12 -4.54 2.71 1.65
C LEU A 12 -3.46 3.31 0.76
N ALA A 13 -3.85 3.81 -0.41
CA ALA A 13 -2.90 4.36 -1.37
C ALA A 13 -2.10 5.52 -0.79
N LYS A 14 -2.77 6.42 -0.09
CA LYS A 14 -2.12 7.56 0.55
C LYS A 14 -1.15 7.12 1.64
N ASN A 15 -1.58 6.16 2.45
CA ASN A 15 -0.74 5.67 3.53
C ASN A 15 0.49 4.92 3.01
N LEU A 16 0.32 4.11 1.97
CA LEU A 16 1.45 3.41 1.37
C LEU A 16 2.51 4.40 0.91
N ARG A 17 2.09 5.43 0.19
CA ARG A 17 3.01 6.45 -0.29
C ARG A 17 3.66 7.21 0.85
N LYS A 18 2.84 7.61 1.84
CA LYS A 18 3.31 8.36 2.99
C LYS A 18 4.43 7.63 3.74
N TYR A 19 4.19 6.38 4.10
CA TYR A 19 5.17 5.63 4.86
C TYR A 19 6.38 5.23 4.01
N ARG A 20 6.17 4.94 2.72
CA ARG A 20 7.27 4.65 1.81
C ARG A 20 8.21 5.84 1.65
N THR A 21 7.65 7.02 1.40
CA THR A 21 8.47 8.23 1.20
C THR A 21 9.15 8.67 2.49
N ARG A 22 8.53 8.40 3.63
CA ARG A 22 9.14 8.69 4.94
C ARG A 22 10.44 7.90 5.11
N LEU A 23 10.48 6.67 4.58
CA LEU A 23 11.69 5.84 4.62
C LEU A 23 12.61 6.10 3.44
N LYS A 24 12.26 7.04 2.56
CA LYS A 24 13.03 7.37 1.37
C LYS A 24 13.23 6.17 0.44
N LEU A 25 12.23 5.30 0.40
CA LEU A 25 12.25 4.14 -0.50
C LEU A 25 11.54 4.49 -1.81
N THR A 26 12.12 4.02 -2.92
CA THR A 26 11.41 4.07 -4.20
C THR A 26 10.37 2.96 -4.22
N GLN A 27 9.43 3.04 -5.15
CA GLN A 27 8.46 1.96 -5.34
C GLN A 27 9.15 0.64 -5.68
N GLU A 28 10.22 0.71 -6.46
CA GLU A 28 11.00 -0.47 -6.81
C GLU A 28 11.65 -1.10 -5.58
N GLN A 29 12.28 -0.27 -4.75
CA GLN A 29 12.92 -0.77 -3.54
C GLN A 29 11.91 -1.38 -2.57
N ALA A 30 10.79 -0.70 -2.39
CA ALA A 30 9.76 -1.20 -1.48
C ALA A 30 9.15 -2.51 -1.97
N SER A 31 8.84 -2.59 -3.26
CA SER A 31 8.25 -3.80 -3.84
C SER A 31 9.21 -4.98 -3.75
N GLU A 32 10.50 -4.75 -3.99
CA GLU A 32 11.51 -5.80 -3.88
C GLU A 32 11.58 -6.34 -2.44
N LYS A 33 11.60 -5.44 -1.47
CA LYS A 33 11.62 -5.84 -0.05
C LYS A 33 10.37 -6.61 0.35
N ALA A 34 9.24 -6.29 -0.25
CA ALA A 34 7.97 -6.95 0.04
C ALA A 34 7.74 -8.21 -0.79
N ASP A 35 8.67 -8.53 -1.69
CA ASP A 35 8.58 -9.69 -2.58
C ASP A 35 7.31 -9.67 -3.43
N ILE A 36 7.02 -8.49 -3.99
CA ILE A 36 5.94 -8.32 -4.96
C ILE A 36 6.49 -7.51 -6.13
N THR A 37 5.79 -7.53 -7.26
CA THR A 37 6.24 -6.79 -8.43
C THR A 37 6.08 -5.29 -8.21
N VAL A 38 6.95 -4.50 -8.85
CA VAL A 38 6.85 -3.05 -8.78
C VAL A 38 5.52 -2.58 -9.38
N LYS A 39 5.08 -3.24 -10.43
CA LYS A 39 3.82 -2.90 -11.10
C LYS A 39 2.63 -3.05 -10.14
N TYR A 40 2.63 -4.13 -9.35
CA TYR A 40 1.57 -4.35 -8.39
C TYR A 40 1.63 -3.29 -7.27
N TRP A 41 2.84 -2.99 -6.76
CA TRP A 41 3.00 -1.93 -5.77
C TRP A 41 2.46 -0.60 -6.31
N GLN A 42 2.83 -0.25 -7.55
CA GLN A 42 2.36 0.98 -8.19
C GLN A 42 0.84 1.05 -8.25
N ARG A 43 0.21 -0.06 -8.63
CA ARG A 43 -1.26 -0.12 -8.68
C ARG A 43 -1.88 0.11 -7.31
N LEU A 44 -1.27 -0.42 -6.27
CA LEU A 44 -1.80 -0.26 -4.92
C LEU A 44 -1.66 1.18 -4.42
N GLU A 45 -0.69 1.94 -4.92
CA GLU A 45 -0.54 3.35 -4.59
C GLU A 45 -1.40 4.27 -5.46
N MET A 46 -2.09 3.73 -6.45
CA MET A 46 -2.94 4.53 -7.34
C MET A 46 -4.37 4.58 -6.82
N GLU A 47 -4.81 5.76 -6.43
CA GLU A 47 -6.18 5.93 -5.92
C GLU A 47 -7.23 5.61 -6.99
N SER A 48 -6.89 5.78 -8.26
CA SER A 48 -7.81 5.52 -9.37
C SER A 48 -8.06 4.02 -9.61
N GLN A 49 -7.22 3.15 -9.06
CA GLN A 49 -7.38 1.71 -9.18
C GLN A 49 -8.04 1.20 -7.90
N VAL A 50 -9.07 0.39 -8.06
CA VAL A 50 -9.86 -0.07 -6.90
C VAL A 50 -9.34 -1.36 -6.27
N ASP A 51 -8.25 -1.91 -6.77
CA ASP A 51 -7.67 -3.13 -6.22
C ASP A 51 -7.25 -2.93 -4.76
N LEU A 52 -7.54 -3.93 -3.96
CA LEU A 52 -7.03 -3.98 -2.59
C LEU A 52 -6.13 -5.22 -2.47
N PRO A 53 -5.08 -5.16 -1.68
CA PRO A 53 -4.22 -6.33 -1.50
C PRO A 53 -4.92 -7.37 -0.64
N SER A 54 -4.49 -8.62 -0.79
CA SER A 54 -4.90 -9.67 0.13
C SER A 54 -4.30 -9.35 1.51
N LEU A 55 -4.81 -9.97 2.56
CA LEU A 55 -4.25 -9.78 3.90
C LEU A 55 -2.76 -10.14 3.96
N PRO A 56 -2.31 -11.28 3.41
CA PRO A 56 -0.89 -11.58 3.42
C PRO A 56 -0.05 -10.49 2.76
N THR A 57 -0.49 -9.96 1.64
CA THR A 57 0.24 -8.90 0.95
C THR A 57 0.27 -7.62 1.79
N LEU A 58 -0.87 -7.28 2.40
CA LEU A 58 -0.95 -6.10 3.26
C LEU A 58 0.05 -6.20 4.42
N PHE A 59 0.16 -7.36 5.05
CA PHE A 59 1.11 -7.58 6.13
C PHE A 59 2.56 -7.48 5.66
N LYS A 60 2.86 -8.00 4.47
CA LYS A 60 4.19 -7.88 3.89
C LYS A 60 4.57 -6.42 3.68
N MET A 61 3.65 -5.65 3.13
CA MET A 61 3.89 -4.23 2.87
C MET A 61 4.07 -3.46 4.17
N ALA A 62 3.24 -3.73 5.17
CA ALA A 62 3.35 -3.09 6.47
C ALA A 62 4.70 -3.37 7.12
N LYS A 63 5.16 -4.61 7.02
CA LYS A 63 6.45 -5.01 7.58
C LYS A 63 7.60 -4.24 6.92
N VAL A 64 7.57 -4.12 5.61
CA VAL A 64 8.59 -3.36 4.87
C VAL A 64 8.58 -1.90 5.29
N LEU A 65 7.41 -1.35 5.53
CA LEU A 65 7.27 0.07 5.89
C LEU A 65 7.47 0.33 7.39
N GLY A 66 7.65 -0.74 8.18
CA GLY A 66 7.88 -0.59 9.62
C GLY A 66 6.65 -0.13 10.39
N VAL A 67 5.46 -0.44 9.90
CA VAL A 67 4.21 -0.04 10.52
C VAL A 67 3.32 -1.26 10.70
N LYS A 68 2.23 -1.08 11.45
CA LYS A 68 1.22 -2.12 11.58
C LYS A 68 0.30 -2.09 10.36
N ALA A 69 -0.27 -3.24 10.02
CA ALA A 69 -1.23 -3.30 8.93
C ALA A 69 -2.39 -2.33 9.18
N SER A 70 -2.82 -2.19 10.44
CA SER A 70 -3.88 -1.25 10.81
C SER A 70 -3.51 0.21 10.50
N ASP A 71 -2.22 0.55 10.58
CA ASP A 71 -1.77 1.90 10.25
C ASP A 71 -2.00 2.23 8.78
N LEU A 72 -1.92 1.23 7.92
CA LEU A 72 -2.13 1.43 6.48
C LEU A 72 -3.59 1.72 6.15
N MET A 73 -4.50 1.34 7.04
CA MET A 73 -5.94 1.52 6.82
C MET A 73 -6.52 2.66 7.66
N ARG A 74 -5.68 3.40 8.36
CA ARG A 74 -6.12 4.51 9.21
C ARG A 74 -6.08 5.84 8.46
N GLU A 75 -7.11 6.61 8.62
CA GLU A 75 -7.17 7.95 8.02
C GLU A 75 -6.18 8.93 8.65
#